data_49dfd9c2b080b8686f3b5a9e49ffcc49
#
_entry.id   49dfd9c2b080b8686f3b5a9e49ffcc49
#
_cell.length_a   1.000
_cell.length_b   1.000
_cell.length_c   1.000
_cell.angle_alpha   90.00
_cell.angle_beta   90.00
_cell.angle_gamma   90.00
#
_symmetry.space_group_name_H-M   'P 1'
#
loop_
_entity.id
_entity.type
_entity.pdbx_description
1 polymer ?
#
loop_
_entity_poly.entity_id
_entity_poly.type
_entity_poly.pdbx_seq_one_letter_code
_entity_poly.pdbx_strand_id
1 'polypeptide(L)'
;MTSTAPEFSNKKFIAALLFLAAAAALVTVVPTKEVAYVSMFLLLTIYLFAFEIVGVDVAAILVMVMLGLTAPLAPLMGLDQGLVPVEHLFDGFASNAVMSIIAVMIIGAGLDKTGIMSTVAGFILKVGGTTETRIIPIIAGTVAIISSFMQNVGAAALFLPVVSRISARAGLPMSRLLMPMGFCAILGGTVTMVGSSPLILLNDLILT
;
A
#
# COMPACT_ATOMS: atom_id res chain seq x y z
N MET A 1 -13.01 26.71 -23.99
CA MET A 1 -13.70 25.51 -23.45
C MET A 1 -13.45 24.37 -24.42
N THR A 2 -12.34 23.66 -24.27
CA THR A 2 -12.00 22.47 -25.05
C THR A 2 -12.30 21.27 -24.16
N SER A 3 -13.38 20.57 -24.50
CA SER A 3 -13.78 19.30 -23.90
C SER A 3 -12.69 18.25 -24.22
N THR A 4 -11.80 17.99 -23.28
CA THR A 4 -10.94 16.79 -23.33
C THR A 4 -11.81 15.61 -22.88
N ALA A 5 -12.37 14.89 -23.86
CA ALA A 5 -12.86 13.54 -23.60
C ALA A 5 -11.74 12.73 -22.95
N PRO A 6 -12.02 11.91 -21.91
CA PRO A 6 -11.00 11.07 -21.30
C PRO A 6 -10.47 10.12 -22.38
N GLU A 7 -9.23 10.32 -22.80
CA GLU A 7 -8.47 9.37 -23.61
C GLU A 7 -8.34 8.10 -22.74
N PHE A 8 -9.23 7.13 -22.96
CA PHE A 8 -9.10 5.80 -22.39
C PHE A 8 -7.79 5.24 -22.94
N SER A 9 -6.73 5.39 -22.19
CA SER A 9 -5.40 4.93 -22.57
C SER A 9 -5.51 3.47 -23.02
N ASN A 10 -5.01 3.14 -24.21
CA ASN A 10 -4.95 1.77 -24.75
C ASN A 10 -4.44 0.76 -23.70
N LYS A 11 -3.60 1.22 -22.76
CA LYS A 11 -3.09 0.43 -21.64
C LYS A 11 -4.20 -0.01 -20.66
N LYS A 12 -5.15 0.87 -20.32
CA LYS A 12 -6.28 0.52 -19.43
C LYS A 12 -7.24 -0.45 -20.10
N PHE A 13 -7.45 -0.30 -21.40
CA PHE A 13 -8.28 -1.22 -22.19
C PHE A 13 -7.65 -2.62 -22.30
N ILE A 14 -6.35 -2.70 -22.60
CA ILE A 14 -5.59 -3.96 -22.64
C ILE A 14 -5.59 -4.63 -21.25
N ALA A 15 -5.42 -3.87 -20.21
CA ALA A 15 -5.47 -4.38 -18.83
C ALA A 15 -6.85 -4.95 -18.47
N ALA A 16 -7.94 -4.29 -18.90
CA ALA A 16 -9.29 -4.80 -18.72
C ALA A 16 -9.52 -6.13 -19.49
N LEU A 17 -9.00 -6.24 -20.72
CA LEU A 17 -9.05 -7.48 -21.49
C LEU A 17 -8.24 -8.61 -20.84
N LEU A 18 -7.04 -8.30 -20.33
CA LEU A 18 -6.22 -9.27 -19.60
C LEU A 18 -6.90 -9.72 -18.30
N PHE A 19 -7.55 -8.81 -17.60
CA PHE A 19 -8.35 -9.13 -16.41
C PHE A 19 -9.50 -10.08 -16.76
N LEU A 20 -10.27 -9.78 -17.79
CA LEU A 20 -11.39 -10.63 -18.24
C LEU A 20 -10.90 -12.01 -18.69
N ALA A 21 -9.78 -12.07 -19.42
CA ALA A 21 -9.17 -13.32 -19.85
C ALA A 21 -8.68 -14.17 -18.67
N ALA A 22 -8.04 -13.54 -17.68
CA ALA A 22 -7.60 -14.20 -16.46
C ALA A 22 -8.80 -14.69 -15.62
N ALA A 23 -9.85 -13.90 -15.49
CA ALA A 23 -11.07 -14.30 -14.81
C ALA A 23 -11.76 -15.48 -15.49
N ALA A 24 -11.84 -15.47 -16.83
CA ALA A 24 -12.39 -16.58 -17.61
C ALA A 24 -11.54 -17.87 -17.49
N ALA A 25 -10.20 -17.74 -17.51
CA ALA A 25 -9.30 -18.88 -17.31
C ALA A 25 -9.43 -19.48 -15.90
N LEU A 26 -9.64 -18.65 -14.86
CA LEU A 26 -9.86 -19.13 -13.50
C LEU A 26 -11.09 -20.04 -13.39
N VAL A 27 -12.19 -19.70 -14.07
CA VAL A 27 -13.40 -20.53 -14.05
C VAL A 27 -13.18 -21.93 -14.61
N THR A 28 -12.22 -22.09 -15.54
CA THR A 28 -11.91 -23.38 -16.17
C THR A 28 -10.86 -24.22 -15.42
N VAL A 29 -9.99 -23.58 -14.62
CA VAL A 29 -8.85 -24.23 -13.97
C VAL A 29 -9.14 -24.59 -12.51
N VAL A 30 -10.03 -23.83 -11.87
CA VAL A 30 -10.27 -23.94 -10.41
C VAL A 30 -11.33 -25.01 -10.12
N PRO A 31 -11.11 -25.90 -9.11
CA PRO A 31 -11.96 -27.06 -8.85
C PRO A 31 -13.34 -26.73 -8.28
N THR A 32 -13.50 -25.60 -7.58
CA THR A 32 -14.77 -25.19 -6.96
C THR A 32 -15.20 -23.79 -7.39
N LYS A 33 -16.52 -23.56 -7.46
CA LYS A 33 -17.09 -22.25 -7.84
C LYS A 33 -16.73 -21.17 -6.83
N GLU A 34 -16.72 -21.50 -5.54
CA GLU A 34 -16.40 -20.59 -4.44
C GLU A 34 -14.99 -20.01 -4.63
N VAL A 35 -14.00 -20.88 -4.88
CA VAL A 35 -12.60 -20.48 -5.09
C VAL A 35 -12.47 -19.64 -6.37
N ALA A 36 -13.23 -19.96 -7.42
CA ALA A 36 -13.24 -19.15 -8.65
C ALA A 36 -13.74 -17.73 -8.38
N TYR A 37 -14.85 -17.57 -7.65
CA TYR A 37 -15.40 -16.26 -7.30
C TYR A 37 -14.48 -15.47 -6.38
N VAL A 38 -13.92 -16.10 -5.33
CA VAL A 38 -12.96 -15.44 -4.43
C VAL A 38 -11.73 -14.96 -5.21
N SER A 39 -11.19 -15.80 -6.09
CA SER A 39 -10.06 -15.43 -6.95
C SER A 39 -10.41 -14.29 -7.91
N MET A 40 -11.62 -14.25 -8.42
CA MET A 40 -12.11 -13.16 -9.27
C MET A 40 -12.20 -11.84 -8.48
N PHE A 41 -12.71 -11.86 -7.23
CA PHE A 41 -12.72 -10.68 -6.36
C PHE A 41 -11.31 -10.21 -6.02
N LEU A 42 -10.37 -11.14 -5.78
CA LEU A 42 -8.97 -10.80 -5.55
C LEU A 42 -8.35 -10.12 -6.78
N LEU A 43 -8.56 -10.68 -7.97
CA LEU A 43 -8.08 -10.06 -9.22
C LEU A 43 -8.71 -8.69 -9.45
N LEU A 44 -10.02 -8.53 -9.18
CA LEU A 44 -10.71 -7.25 -9.28
C LEU A 44 -10.08 -6.22 -8.34
N THR A 45 -9.78 -6.61 -7.10
CA THR A 45 -9.13 -5.75 -6.11
C THR A 45 -7.76 -5.30 -6.60
N ILE A 46 -6.94 -6.25 -7.09
CA ILE A 46 -5.61 -5.95 -7.65
C ILE A 46 -5.73 -5.01 -8.85
N TYR A 47 -6.70 -5.26 -9.74
CA TYR A 47 -6.94 -4.41 -10.90
C TYR A 47 -7.31 -2.98 -10.53
N LEU A 48 -8.26 -2.80 -9.58
CA LEU A 48 -8.69 -1.49 -9.11
C LEU A 48 -7.55 -0.70 -8.47
N PHE A 49 -6.69 -1.37 -7.69
CA PHE A 49 -5.56 -0.74 -7.01
C PHE A 49 -4.41 -0.43 -7.97
N ALA A 50 -4.06 -1.36 -8.87
CA ALA A 50 -2.95 -1.18 -9.79
C ALA A 50 -3.17 -0.07 -10.82
N PHE A 51 -4.41 0.15 -11.23
CA PHE A 51 -4.77 1.17 -12.24
C PHE A 51 -5.37 2.44 -11.64
N GLU A 52 -5.51 2.51 -10.31
CA GLU A 52 -6.04 3.68 -9.60
C GLU A 52 -7.32 4.23 -10.25
N ILE A 53 -8.26 3.31 -10.60
CA ILE A 53 -9.50 3.68 -11.29
C ILE A 53 -10.41 4.47 -10.37
N VAL A 54 -10.42 4.06 -9.09
CA VAL A 54 -11.11 4.72 -7.98
C VAL A 54 -10.16 4.80 -6.79
N GLY A 55 -10.48 5.65 -5.82
CA GLY A 55 -9.69 5.71 -4.57
C GLY A 55 -9.63 4.36 -3.87
N VAL A 56 -8.54 4.08 -3.18
CA VAL A 56 -8.29 2.80 -2.49
C VAL A 56 -9.40 2.47 -1.49
N ASP A 57 -9.89 3.48 -0.77
CA ASP A 57 -11.00 3.43 0.17
C ASP A 57 -12.31 3.02 -0.51
N VAL A 58 -12.61 3.65 -1.65
CA VAL A 58 -13.81 3.34 -2.46
C VAL A 58 -13.71 1.92 -3.02
N ALA A 59 -12.54 1.51 -3.53
CA ALA A 59 -12.34 0.16 -4.04
C ALA A 59 -12.53 -0.90 -2.94
N ALA A 60 -12.00 -0.65 -1.74
CA ALA A 60 -12.15 -1.56 -0.60
C ALA A 60 -13.62 -1.72 -0.18
N ILE A 61 -14.36 -0.60 -0.07
CA ILE A 61 -15.79 -0.62 0.27
C ILE A 61 -16.59 -1.33 -0.84
N LEU A 62 -16.27 -1.06 -2.12
CA LEU A 62 -16.93 -1.71 -3.24
C LEU A 62 -16.78 -3.24 -3.18
N VAL A 63 -15.56 -3.73 -2.97
CA VAL A 63 -15.28 -5.18 -2.88
C VAL A 63 -15.99 -5.78 -1.67
N MET A 64 -15.99 -5.10 -0.52
CA MET A 64 -16.74 -5.53 0.68
C MET A 64 -18.23 -5.64 0.40
N VAL A 65 -18.83 -4.63 -0.23
CA VAL A 65 -20.26 -4.66 -0.59
C VAL A 65 -20.56 -5.78 -1.59
N MET A 66 -19.70 -5.96 -2.59
CA MET A 66 -19.86 -7.05 -3.57
C MET A 66 -19.78 -8.42 -2.89
N LEU A 67 -18.85 -8.63 -1.95
CA LEU A 67 -18.76 -9.86 -1.15
C LEU A 67 -20.03 -10.09 -0.33
N GLY A 68 -20.56 -9.05 0.33
CA GLY A 68 -21.80 -9.13 1.09
C GLY A 68 -23.01 -9.46 0.21
N LEU A 69 -23.07 -8.94 -1.02
CA LEU A 69 -24.11 -9.23 -1.99
C LEU A 69 -24.07 -10.68 -2.52
N THR A 70 -22.98 -11.41 -2.35
CA THR A 70 -22.93 -12.84 -2.73
C THR A 70 -23.91 -13.69 -1.93
N ALA A 71 -24.28 -13.31 -0.71
CA ALA A 71 -25.23 -14.05 0.12
C ALA A 71 -26.66 -14.05 -0.49
N PRO A 72 -27.28 -12.89 -0.78
CA PRO A 72 -28.61 -12.88 -1.42
C PRO A 72 -28.58 -13.35 -2.89
N LEU A 73 -27.44 -13.26 -3.57
CA LEU A 73 -27.29 -13.67 -4.97
C LEU A 73 -26.77 -15.12 -5.11
N ALA A 74 -26.48 -15.83 -4.02
CA ALA A 74 -25.98 -17.20 -4.05
C ALA A 74 -26.76 -18.14 -4.97
N PRO A 75 -28.11 -18.17 -4.96
CA PRO A 75 -28.88 -19.04 -5.85
C PRO A 75 -28.64 -18.73 -7.35
N LEU A 76 -28.49 -17.46 -7.71
CA LEU A 76 -28.21 -17.04 -9.08
C LEU A 76 -26.78 -17.35 -9.52
N MET A 77 -25.84 -17.35 -8.57
CA MET A 77 -24.42 -17.68 -8.78
C MET A 77 -24.17 -19.18 -8.79
N GLY A 78 -25.17 -19.98 -8.44
CA GLY A 78 -25.06 -21.44 -8.30
C GLY A 78 -24.16 -21.85 -7.13
N LEU A 79 -24.20 -21.07 -6.05
CA LEU A 79 -23.58 -21.32 -4.77
C LEU A 79 -24.64 -21.78 -3.77
N ASP A 80 -24.26 -22.66 -2.84
CA ASP A 80 -25.16 -23.12 -1.76
C ASP A 80 -25.37 -22.03 -0.71
N GLN A 81 -24.35 -21.20 -0.49
CA GLN A 81 -24.36 -20.06 0.44
C GLN A 81 -23.50 -18.91 -0.13
N GLY A 82 -23.62 -17.71 0.46
CA GLY A 82 -22.74 -16.60 0.14
C GLY A 82 -21.28 -16.89 0.47
N LEU A 83 -20.36 -16.24 -0.22
CA LEU A 83 -18.92 -16.38 0.04
C LEU A 83 -18.53 -15.94 1.45
N VAL A 84 -19.23 -14.94 1.97
CA VAL A 84 -19.06 -14.43 3.33
C VAL A 84 -20.45 -14.35 3.99
N PRO A 85 -20.66 -14.92 5.17
CA PRO A 85 -21.87 -14.71 5.95
C PRO A 85 -22.03 -13.21 6.28
N VAL A 86 -23.26 -12.69 6.13
CA VAL A 86 -23.53 -11.25 6.31
C VAL A 86 -23.16 -10.78 7.72
N GLU A 87 -23.32 -11.64 8.73
CA GLU A 87 -22.98 -11.40 10.13
C GLU A 87 -21.46 -11.19 10.35
N HIS A 88 -20.61 -11.79 9.49
CA HIS A 88 -19.15 -11.71 9.58
C HIS A 88 -18.53 -10.69 8.62
N LEU A 89 -19.35 -9.98 7.83
CA LEU A 89 -18.86 -9.05 6.83
C LEU A 89 -18.01 -7.89 7.42
N PHE A 90 -18.32 -7.50 8.66
CA PHE A 90 -17.65 -6.39 9.35
C PHE A 90 -16.63 -6.83 10.39
N ASP A 91 -16.43 -8.12 10.60
CA ASP A 91 -15.49 -8.63 11.63
C ASP A 91 -14.06 -8.16 11.38
N GLY A 92 -13.68 -7.99 10.12
CA GLY A 92 -12.38 -7.44 9.75
C GLY A 92 -12.08 -6.06 10.35
N PHE A 93 -13.10 -5.20 10.56
CA PHE A 93 -12.91 -3.88 11.15
C PHE A 93 -12.58 -3.93 12.64
N ALA A 94 -13.00 -4.95 13.36
CA ALA A 94 -12.75 -5.15 14.77
C ALA A 94 -11.60 -6.13 15.04
N SER A 95 -10.88 -6.59 13.98
CA SER A 95 -9.75 -7.50 14.15
C SER A 95 -8.59 -6.86 14.91
N ASN A 96 -7.83 -7.66 15.66
CA ASN A 96 -6.64 -7.22 16.38
C ASN A 96 -5.62 -6.56 15.44
N ALA A 97 -5.52 -7.05 14.19
CA ALA A 97 -4.65 -6.48 13.18
C ALA A 97 -5.04 -5.04 12.83
N VAL A 98 -6.32 -4.77 12.56
CA VAL A 98 -6.82 -3.43 12.22
C VAL A 98 -6.65 -2.49 13.41
N MET A 99 -6.98 -2.91 14.63
CA MET A 99 -6.79 -2.11 15.84
C MET A 99 -5.31 -1.77 16.08
N SER A 100 -4.40 -2.71 15.83
CA SER A 100 -2.96 -2.49 15.91
C SER A 100 -2.48 -1.48 14.87
N ILE A 101 -2.98 -1.57 13.62
CA ILE A 101 -2.65 -0.61 12.56
C ILE A 101 -3.11 0.80 12.94
N ILE A 102 -4.34 0.96 13.43
CA ILE A 102 -4.87 2.26 13.89
C ILE A 102 -3.99 2.83 15.01
N ALA A 103 -3.64 2.02 16.00
CA ALA A 103 -2.78 2.45 17.11
C ALA A 103 -1.41 2.94 16.61
N VAL A 104 -0.77 2.19 15.72
CA VAL A 104 0.51 2.55 15.10
C VAL A 104 0.41 3.83 14.29
N MET A 105 -0.68 4.04 13.54
CA MET A 105 -0.91 5.28 12.78
C MET A 105 -1.04 6.49 13.71
N ILE A 106 -1.73 6.36 14.85
CA ILE A 106 -1.86 7.43 15.84
C ILE A 106 -0.50 7.76 16.46
N ILE A 107 0.27 6.74 16.85
CA ILE A 107 1.62 6.92 17.41
C ILE A 107 2.54 7.58 16.37
N GLY A 108 2.52 7.11 15.11
CA GLY A 108 3.30 7.68 14.01
C GLY A 108 2.97 9.15 13.76
N ALA A 109 1.69 9.51 13.73
CA ALA A 109 1.25 10.89 13.59
C ALA A 109 1.68 11.76 14.79
N GLY A 110 1.71 11.20 16.00
CA GLY A 110 2.23 11.85 17.20
C GLY A 110 3.72 12.16 17.09
N LEU A 111 4.52 11.18 16.66
CA LEU A 111 5.96 11.33 16.44
C LEU A 111 6.29 12.36 15.37
N ASP A 112 5.50 12.41 14.30
CA ASP A 112 5.65 13.40 13.23
C ASP A 112 5.35 14.83 13.74
N LYS A 113 4.22 15.00 14.42
CA LYS A 113 3.81 16.30 14.98
C LYS A 113 4.74 16.84 16.07
N THR A 114 5.39 15.98 16.85
CA THR A 114 6.37 16.40 17.87
C THR A 114 7.70 16.87 17.27
N GLY A 115 7.94 16.62 15.98
CA GLY A 115 9.17 17.03 15.29
C GLY A 115 10.41 16.23 15.70
N ILE A 116 10.25 15.18 16.52
CA ILE A 116 11.36 14.33 16.97
C ILE A 116 12.07 13.73 15.76
N MET A 117 11.30 13.23 14.78
CA MET A 117 11.87 12.60 13.59
C MET A 117 12.66 13.59 12.73
N SER A 118 12.21 14.83 12.58
CA SER A 118 12.96 15.87 11.87
C SER A 118 14.25 16.28 12.60
N THR A 119 14.25 16.25 13.93
CA THR A 119 15.44 16.50 14.75
C THR A 119 16.48 15.40 14.56
N VAL A 120 16.06 14.13 14.61
CA VAL A 120 16.93 12.96 14.36
C VAL A 120 17.49 13.01 12.94
N ALA A 121 16.64 13.27 11.93
CA ALA A 121 17.08 13.44 10.55
C ALA A 121 18.12 14.56 10.39
N GLY A 122 17.87 15.72 11.00
CA GLY A 122 18.80 16.86 10.98
C GLY A 122 20.15 16.56 11.64
N PHE A 123 20.16 15.79 12.73
CA PHE A 123 21.39 15.36 13.40
C PHE A 123 22.23 14.44 12.51
N ILE A 124 21.61 13.42 11.91
CA ILE A 124 22.31 12.44 11.07
C ILE A 124 22.88 13.11 9.81
N LEU A 125 22.15 14.05 9.21
CA LEU A 125 22.64 14.78 8.05
C LEU A 125 23.82 15.72 8.36
N LYS A 126 23.91 16.25 9.57
CA LYS A 126 25.06 17.05 10.00
C LYS A 126 26.35 16.22 10.02
N VAL A 127 26.27 14.94 10.33
CA VAL A 127 27.42 14.03 10.39
C VAL A 127 27.83 13.56 8.98
N GLY A 128 26.95 13.64 7.98
CA GLY A 128 27.10 13.03 6.67
C GLY A 128 28.02 13.71 5.67
N GLY A 129 28.39 14.98 5.88
CA GLY A 129 29.23 15.73 4.94
C GLY A 129 28.54 16.03 3.59
N THR A 130 29.33 16.37 2.55
CA THR A 130 28.82 16.88 1.27
C THR A 130 29.14 16.00 0.05
N THR A 131 29.79 14.86 0.23
CA THR A 131 30.21 13.97 -0.87
C THR A 131 29.10 12.98 -1.22
N GLU A 132 28.81 12.79 -2.51
CA GLU A 132 27.76 11.89 -3.03
C GLU A 132 27.84 10.48 -2.41
N THR A 133 29.02 9.90 -2.38
CA THR A 133 29.29 8.57 -1.81
C THR A 133 28.98 8.45 -0.32
N ARG A 134 28.97 9.56 0.41
CA ARG A 134 28.58 9.59 1.84
C ARG A 134 27.13 10.01 2.06
N ILE A 135 26.66 10.96 1.27
CA ILE A 135 25.28 11.48 1.39
C ILE A 135 24.25 10.39 1.12
N ILE A 136 24.43 9.60 0.06
CA ILE A 136 23.47 8.56 -0.33
C ILE A 136 23.28 7.52 0.78
N PRO A 137 24.34 6.85 1.29
CA PRO A 137 24.19 5.87 2.37
C PRO A 137 23.62 6.46 3.65
N ILE A 138 23.95 7.71 3.96
CA ILE A 138 23.47 8.35 5.18
C ILE A 138 21.97 8.68 5.08
N ILE A 139 21.52 9.27 3.97
CA ILE A 139 20.09 9.50 3.73
C ILE A 139 19.35 8.17 3.75
N ALA A 140 19.83 7.19 2.99
CA ALA A 140 19.22 5.88 2.87
C ALA A 140 19.12 5.16 4.23
N GLY A 141 20.22 5.11 4.98
CA GLY A 141 20.26 4.50 6.31
C GLY A 141 19.38 5.22 7.32
N THR A 142 19.39 6.56 7.30
CA THR A 142 18.51 7.35 8.19
C THR A 142 17.05 7.11 7.92
N VAL A 143 16.67 7.13 6.64
CA VAL A 143 15.27 6.88 6.24
C VAL A 143 14.87 5.46 6.62
N ALA A 144 15.74 4.46 6.43
CA ALA A 144 15.48 3.09 6.83
C ALA A 144 15.23 2.97 8.35
N ILE A 145 16.08 3.60 9.17
CA ILE A 145 15.90 3.61 10.63
C ILE A 145 14.59 4.28 11.02
N ILE A 146 14.30 5.44 10.46
CA ILE A 146 13.07 6.19 10.79
C ILE A 146 11.83 5.41 10.30
N SER A 147 11.89 4.82 9.11
CA SER A 147 10.81 4.03 8.54
C SER A 147 10.54 2.74 9.33
N SER A 148 11.50 2.25 10.12
CA SER A 148 11.24 1.12 11.01
C SER A 148 10.31 1.46 12.18
N PHE A 149 10.12 2.75 12.50
CA PHE A 149 9.25 3.21 13.58
C PHE A 149 8.02 3.98 13.10
N MET A 150 7.92 4.30 11.80
CA MET A 150 6.77 4.96 11.21
C MET A 150 6.49 4.44 9.81
N GLN A 151 5.31 4.72 9.27
CA GLN A 151 4.94 4.26 7.93
C GLN A 151 5.88 4.80 6.84
N ASN A 152 6.18 3.98 5.84
CA ASN A 152 7.09 4.26 4.73
C ASN A 152 6.81 5.58 4.03
N VAL A 153 5.53 5.88 3.79
CA VAL A 153 5.09 7.12 3.13
C VAL A 153 5.41 8.34 3.99
N GLY A 154 5.18 8.27 5.30
CA GLY A 154 5.52 9.33 6.25
C GLY A 154 7.03 9.58 6.32
N ALA A 155 7.84 8.52 6.41
CA ALA A 155 9.29 8.63 6.39
C ALA A 155 9.80 9.27 5.09
N ALA A 156 9.31 8.84 3.93
CA ALA A 156 9.67 9.41 2.63
C ALA A 156 9.26 10.88 2.52
N ALA A 157 8.04 11.23 2.93
CA ALA A 157 7.53 12.61 2.89
C ALA A 157 8.36 13.55 3.79
N LEU A 158 8.77 13.10 4.97
CA LEU A 158 9.62 13.86 5.89
C LEU A 158 10.99 14.18 5.27
N PHE A 159 11.57 13.24 4.52
CA PHE A 159 12.88 13.43 3.90
C PHE A 159 12.87 14.15 2.56
N LEU A 160 11.73 14.22 1.88
CA LEU A 160 11.61 14.85 0.56
C LEU A 160 12.15 16.30 0.54
N PRO A 161 11.77 17.21 1.46
CA PRO A 161 12.30 18.58 1.49
C PRO A 161 13.79 18.62 1.85
N VAL A 162 14.28 17.67 2.66
CA VAL A 162 15.70 17.58 3.03
C VAL A 162 16.53 17.15 1.82
N VAL A 163 16.10 16.12 1.11
CA VAL A 163 16.76 15.62 -0.11
C VAL A 163 16.78 16.69 -1.20
N SER A 164 15.68 17.43 -1.36
CA SER A 164 15.60 18.55 -2.31
C SER A 164 16.65 19.64 -2.01
N ARG A 165 16.80 20.01 -0.74
CA ARG A 165 17.83 21.00 -0.32
C ARG A 165 19.24 20.48 -0.54
N ILE A 166 19.50 19.19 -0.26
CA ILE A 166 20.82 18.58 -0.47
C ILE A 166 21.14 18.51 -1.96
N SER A 167 20.19 18.08 -2.79
CA SER A 167 20.31 18.06 -4.26
C SER A 167 20.72 19.42 -4.80
N ALA A 168 20.02 20.48 -4.38
CA ALA A 168 20.30 21.84 -4.80
C ALA A 168 21.70 22.33 -4.35
N ARG A 169 22.15 21.97 -3.13
CA ARG A 169 23.44 22.39 -2.60
C ARG A 169 24.61 21.60 -3.17
N ALA A 170 24.43 20.31 -3.39
CA ALA A 170 25.48 19.41 -3.88
C ALA A 170 25.58 19.38 -5.42
N GLY A 171 24.63 20.01 -6.14
CA GLY A 171 24.54 19.94 -7.60
C GLY A 171 24.24 18.55 -8.13
N LEU A 172 23.64 17.68 -7.31
CA LEU A 172 23.32 16.30 -7.65
C LEU A 172 21.89 16.20 -8.20
N PRO A 173 21.63 15.34 -9.22
CA PRO A 173 20.27 15.08 -9.67
C PRO A 173 19.42 14.50 -8.53
N MET A 174 18.23 15.06 -8.33
CA MET A 174 17.33 14.64 -7.26
C MET A 174 16.97 13.14 -7.35
N SER A 175 16.88 12.58 -8.55
CA SER A 175 16.59 11.17 -8.80
C SER A 175 17.62 10.22 -8.20
N ARG A 176 18.91 10.60 -8.15
CA ARG A 176 19.98 9.81 -7.53
C ARG A 176 19.85 9.68 -6.02
N LEU A 177 19.18 10.63 -5.39
CA LEU A 177 18.95 10.64 -3.93
C LEU A 177 17.59 10.03 -3.59
N LEU A 178 16.56 10.30 -4.40
CA LEU A 178 15.20 9.82 -4.15
C LEU A 178 15.06 8.31 -4.30
N MET A 179 15.74 7.72 -5.30
CA MET A 179 15.61 6.30 -5.56
C MET A 179 16.14 5.44 -4.39
N PRO A 180 17.39 5.60 -3.92
CA PRO A 180 17.86 4.88 -2.74
C PRO A 180 17.04 5.17 -1.48
N MET A 181 16.62 6.44 -1.29
CA MET A 181 15.76 6.83 -0.19
C MET A 181 14.44 6.07 -0.19
N GLY A 182 13.76 6.00 -1.33
CA GLY A 182 12.48 5.28 -1.45
C GLY A 182 12.61 3.79 -1.19
N PHE A 183 13.62 3.14 -1.77
CA PHE A 183 13.90 1.73 -1.50
C PHE A 183 14.22 1.47 -0.03
N CYS A 184 15.04 2.31 0.59
CA CYS A 184 15.39 2.15 1.99
C CYS A 184 14.25 2.49 2.95
N ALA A 185 13.31 3.36 2.55
CA ALA A 185 12.08 3.56 3.29
C ALA A 185 11.25 2.26 3.34
N ILE A 186 11.09 1.59 2.20
CA ILE A 186 10.36 0.32 2.13
C ILE A 186 11.07 -0.77 2.94
N LEU A 187 12.37 -0.97 2.71
CA LEU A 187 13.17 -1.97 3.44
C LEU A 187 13.20 -1.69 4.94
N GLY A 188 13.34 -0.42 5.36
CA GLY A 188 13.29 -0.04 6.76
C GLY A 188 11.95 -0.38 7.42
N GLY A 189 10.84 -0.16 6.70
CA GLY A 189 9.52 -0.52 7.19
C GLY A 189 9.31 -2.02 7.39
N THR A 190 10.06 -2.88 6.71
CA THR A 190 9.97 -4.34 6.92
C THR A 190 10.74 -4.85 8.13
N VAL A 191 11.54 -4.01 8.78
CA VAL A 191 12.32 -4.38 9.97
C VAL A 191 11.42 -4.57 11.20
N THR A 192 10.34 -3.79 11.29
CA THR A 192 9.40 -3.87 12.42
C THR A 192 7.95 -3.93 11.93
N MET A 193 7.07 -4.51 12.73
CA MET A 193 5.62 -4.49 12.47
C MET A 193 5.04 -3.07 12.53
N VAL A 194 5.70 -2.14 13.21
CA VAL A 194 5.27 -0.74 13.32
C VAL A 194 5.43 0.00 11.99
N GLY A 195 6.52 -0.27 11.26
CA GLY A 195 6.83 0.36 9.98
C GLY A 195 5.97 -0.15 8.80
N SER A 196 5.40 -1.35 8.92
CA SER A 196 4.68 -1.98 7.80
C SER A 196 3.38 -2.64 8.24
N SER A 197 2.26 -1.99 7.96
CA SER A 197 0.92 -2.55 8.19
C SER A 197 0.69 -3.93 7.54
N PRO A 198 1.20 -4.23 6.33
CA PRO A 198 1.11 -5.57 5.75
C PRO A 198 1.76 -6.67 6.59
N LEU A 199 2.81 -6.37 7.37
CA LEU A 199 3.43 -7.37 8.26
C LEU A 199 2.54 -7.72 9.44
N ILE A 200 1.75 -6.76 9.95
CA ILE A 200 0.76 -7.01 11.01
C ILE A 200 -0.32 -7.96 10.49
N LEU A 201 -0.83 -7.70 9.26
CA LEU A 201 -1.82 -8.56 8.62
C LEU A 201 -1.26 -9.97 8.34
N LEU A 202 -0.01 -10.05 7.86
CA LEU A 202 0.63 -11.35 7.61
C LEU A 202 0.79 -12.14 8.90
N ASN A 203 1.19 -11.48 10.00
CA ASN A 203 1.32 -12.13 11.30
C ASN A 203 -0.03 -12.65 11.83
N ASP A 204 -1.10 -11.88 11.65
CA ASP A 204 -2.46 -12.28 12.02
C ASP A 204 -2.91 -13.51 11.23
N LEU A 205 -2.66 -13.54 9.92
CA LEU A 205 -2.97 -14.68 9.03
C LEU A 205 -2.16 -15.95 9.34
N ILE A 206 -0.97 -15.84 9.91
CA ILE A 206 -0.15 -17.01 10.27
C ILE A 206 -0.61 -17.61 11.61
N LEU A 207 -1.20 -16.80 12.48
CA LEU A 207 -1.62 -17.23 13.82
C LEU A 207 -3.06 -17.75 13.87
N THR A 208 -3.85 -17.50 12.80
CA THR A 208 -5.21 -18.06 12.62
C THR A 208 -5.18 -19.36 11.84
#